data_5a74cfb0bfd3a4ec0857396c88cb1d82
#
_entry.id   5a74cfb0bfd3a4ec0857396c88cb1d82
#
_cell.length_a   1.000
_cell.length_b   1.000
_cell.length_c   1.000
_cell.angle_alpha   90.00
_cell.angle_beta   90.00
_cell.angle_gamma   90.00
#
_symmetry.space_group_name_H-M   'P 1'
#
loop_
_entity.id
_entity.type
_entity.pdbx_description
1 polymer ?
#
loop_
_entity_poly.entity_id
_entity_poly.type
_entity_poly.pdbx_seq_one_letter_code
_entity_poly.pdbx_strand_id
1 'polypeptide(L)'
;MDTLIQQLINGVMLGSIYALIALGYTMVYGILRIINFAHGDILMVGALTTLSAINALNTTFPHMPLLLQLGVALAVAMAVCALLAIAVERFAYRRLRNAPRLAPLISGIGVSVLLQTVAMIIWTRNPLMFPQILPMEPIAVTSGSDIDPPAIVTVTGIVTVVLALAVMTGLWLLVEYTRLGRGMRAVAENPRVATLMGVNPNAIITLTFAIGGVFAALAGVMMASNYGNASFSMGFLPGIKAFTAAVLGGIGNIRGAMIGGILLGIIEALGAGYLGELTHGVFGSNYQDVFAFMVLILVLVFRPAGLLGERVAHRA
;
A
#
# COMPACT_ATOMS: atom_id res chain seq x y z
N MET A 1 28.82 -8.03 -6.82
CA MET A 1 28.42 -7.48 -5.51
C MET A 1 27.48 -6.29 -5.67
N ASP A 2 27.76 -5.40 -6.59
CA ASP A 2 26.97 -4.17 -6.81
C ASP A 2 25.55 -4.48 -7.27
N THR A 3 25.36 -5.51 -8.10
CA THR A 3 24.03 -6.02 -8.48
C THR A 3 23.19 -6.43 -7.27
N LEU A 4 23.77 -7.12 -6.28
CA LEU A 4 23.04 -7.52 -5.05
C LEU A 4 22.61 -6.29 -4.25
N ILE A 5 23.54 -5.34 -4.08
CA ILE A 5 23.24 -4.08 -3.36
C ILE A 5 22.14 -3.32 -4.09
N GLN A 6 22.20 -3.23 -5.43
CA GLN A 6 21.15 -2.60 -6.24
C GLN A 6 19.79 -3.27 -6.04
N GLN A 7 19.73 -4.62 -6.06
CA GLN A 7 18.46 -5.33 -5.85
C GLN A 7 17.93 -5.15 -4.43
N LEU A 8 18.79 -5.07 -3.42
CA LEU A 8 18.37 -4.77 -2.05
C LEU A 8 17.80 -3.33 -1.92
N ILE A 9 18.44 -2.34 -2.55
CA ILE A 9 17.94 -0.95 -2.60
C ILE A 9 16.57 -0.91 -3.27
N ASN A 10 16.44 -1.51 -4.45
CA ASN A 10 15.19 -1.58 -5.20
C ASN A 10 14.11 -2.31 -4.39
N GLY A 11 14.48 -3.41 -3.73
CA GLY A 11 13.57 -4.20 -2.91
C GLY A 11 13.06 -3.47 -1.68
N VAL A 12 13.91 -2.72 -0.99
CA VAL A 12 13.51 -1.89 0.16
C VAL A 12 12.59 -0.75 -0.30
N MET A 13 12.90 -0.10 -1.42
CA MET A 13 12.07 0.96 -1.97
C MET A 13 10.67 0.44 -2.36
N LEU A 14 10.62 -0.64 -3.14
CA LEU A 14 9.37 -1.27 -3.57
C LEU A 14 8.58 -1.84 -2.38
N GLY A 15 9.28 -2.50 -1.47
CA GLY A 15 8.72 -3.07 -0.25
C GLY A 15 8.15 -2.01 0.69
N SER A 16 8.73 -0.80 0.71
CA SER A 16 8.19 0.33 1.48
C SER A 16 6.83 0.78 0.96
N ILE A 17 6.63 0.80 -0.37
CA ILE A 17 5.33 1.09 -0.98
C ILE A 17 4.32 -0.02 -0.62
N TYR A 18 4.72 -1.29 -0.76
CA TYR A 18 3.85 -2.42 -0.39
C TYR A 18 3.49 -2.40 1.08
N ALA A 19 4.42 -2.05 1.96
CA ALA A 19 4.16 -1.94 3.39
C ALA A 19 3.12 -0.85 3.71
N LEU A 20 3.19 0.32 3.05
CA LEU A 20 2.19 1.38 3.22
C LEU A 20 0.78 0.91 2.84
N ILE A 21 0.65 0.21 1.71
CA ILE A 21 -0.64 -0.32 1.27
C ILE A 21 -1.11 -1.44 2.20
N ALA A 22 -0.19 -2.34 2.61
CA ALA A 22 -0.46 -3.45 3.50
C ALA A 22 -0.94 -3.00 4.89
N LEU A 23 -0.49 -1.84 5.36
CA LEU A 23 -1.00 -1.23 6.59
C LEU A 23 -2.48 -0.91 6.51
N GLY A 24 -2.95 -0.34 5.39
CA GLY A 24 -4.37 -0.07 5.19
C GLY A 24 -5.21 -1.35 5.19
N TYR A 25 -4.75 -2.42 4.54
CA TYR A 25 -5.39 -3.74 4.61
C TYR A 25 -5.44 -4.28 6.03
N THR A 26 -4.29 -4.26 6.70
CA THR A 26 -4.13 -4.82 8.04
C THR A 26 -4.98 -4.10 9.08
N MET A 27 -5.11 -2.77 9.00
CA MET A 27 -5.96 -2.00 9.89
C MET A 27 -7.43 -2.38 9.77
N VAL A 28 -7.95 -2.46 8.53
CA VAL A 28 -9.34 -2.83 8.27
C VAL A 28 -9.60 -4.26 8.68
N TYR A 29 -8.70 -5.18 8.29
CA TYR A 29 -8.83 -6.59 8.64
C TYR A 29 -8.72 -6.84 10.15
N GLY A 30 -7.84 -6.15 10.85
CA GLY A 30 -7.67 -6.28 12.30
C GLY A 30 -8.94 -6.00 13.09
N ILE A 31 -9.82 -5.12 12.59
CA ILE A 31 -11.08 -4.75 13.26
C ILE A 31 -12.26 -5.56 12.73
N LEU A 32 -12.40 -5.70 11.41
CA LEU A 32 -13.58 -6.30 10.79
C LEU A 32 -13.41 -7.76 10.40
N ARG A 33 -12.16 -8.24 10.32
CA ARG A 33 -11.79 -9.55 9.75
C ARG A 33 -12.32 -9.76 8.32
N ILE A 34 -12.42 -8.68 7.57
CA ILE A 34 -12.88 -8.62 6.19
C ILE A 34 -11.76 -7.99 5.34
N ILE A 35 -11.52 -8.54 4.14
CA ILE A 35 -10.54 -8.02 3.20
C ILE A 35 -11.22 -6.98 2.31
N ASN A 36 -10.63 -5.78 2.23
CA ASN A 36 -11.12 -4.70 1.37
C ASN A 36 -10.33 -4.67 0.05
N PHE A 37 -10.75 -5.42 -0.96
CA PHE A 37 -10.05 -5.44 -2.26
C PHE A 37 -10.08 -4.11 -3.01
N ALA A 38 -11.01 -3.21 -2.70
CA ALA A 38 -11.04 -1.86 -3.28
C ALA A 38 -9.90 -0.94 -2.78
N HIS A 39 -9.12 -1.37 -1.76
CA HIS A 39 -8.09 -0.53 -1.16
C HIS A 39 -6.97 -0.15 -2.15
N GLY A 40 -6.57 -1.07 -3.01
CA GLY A 40 -5.62 -0.79 -4.09
C GLY A 40 -6.13 0.28 -5.06
N ASP A 41 -7.42 0.27 -5.38
CA ASP A 41 -8.00 1.27 -6.28
C ASP A 41 -8.17 2.65 -5.62
N ILE A 42 -8.27 2.73 -4.30
CA ILE A 42 -8.19 4.00 -3.57
C ILE A 42 -6.80 4.63 -3.75
N LEU A 43 -5.73 3.82 -3.77
CA LEU A 43 -4.37 4.27 -4.12
C LEU A 43 -4.33 4.92 -5.51
N MET A 44 -4.90 4.26 -6.51
CA MET A 44 -5.02 4.77 -7.87
C MET A 44 -5.72 6.13 -7.90
N VAL A 45 -6.86 6.25 -7.22
CA VAL A 45 -7.59 7.53 -7.10
C VAL A 45 -6.70 8.59 -6.44
N GLY A 46 -5.89 8.23 -5.46
CA GLY A 46 -4.93 9.14 -4.82
C GLY A 46 -3.90 9.69 -5.79
N ALA A 47 -3.27 8.82 -6.60
CA ALA A 47 -2.31 9.24 -7.63
C ALA A 47 -2.94 10.13 -8.70
N LEU A 48 -4.09 9.73 -9.25
CA LEU A 48 -4.79 10.49 -10.29
C LEU A 48 -5.34 11.83 -9.78
N THR A 49 -5.84 11.88 -8.54
CA THR A 49 -6.28 13.13 -7.90
C THR A 49 -5.11 14.08 -7.68
N THR A 50 -3.96 13.56 -7.22
CA THR A 50 -2.74 14.36 -7.05
C THR A 50 -2.31 14.96 -8.38
N LEU A 51 -2.27 14.16 -9.45
CA LEU A 51 -1.96 14.64 -10.80
C LEU A 51 -2.90 15.75 -11.24
N SER A 52 -4.22 15.57 -11.05
CA SER A 52 -5.23 16.58 -11.40
C SER A 52 -5.06 17.86 -10.59
N ALA A 53 -4.77 17.74 -9.31
CA ALA A 53 -4.54 18.90 -8.43
C ALA A 53 -3.28 19.67 -8.83
N ILE A 54 -2.18 18.98 -9.15
CA ILE A 54 -0.95 19.64 -9.66
C ILE A 54 -1.24 20.39 -10.97
N ASN A 55 -1.95 19.75 -11.92
CA ASN A 55 -2.31 20.40 -13.19
C ASN A 55 -3.19 21.63 -12.96
N ALA A 56 -4.17 21.56 -12.07
CA ALA A 56 -5.00 22.69 -11.70
C ALA A 56 -4.22 23.82 -11.03
N LEU A 57 -3.27 23.49 -10.13
CA LEU A 57 -2.40 24.46 -9.48
C LEU A 57 -1.45 25.12 -10.47
N ASN A 58 -0.89 24.39 -11.41
CA ASN A 58 -0.03 24.93 -12.46
C ASN A 58 -0.76 25.95 -13.36
N THR A 59 -2.05 25.74 -13.63
CA THR A 59 -2.86 26.68 -14.43
C THR A 59 -3.27 27.90 -13.63
N THR A 60 -3.58 27.75 -12.33
CA THR A 60 -4.13 28.83 -11.49
C THR A 60 -3.02 29.62 -10.81
N PHE A 61 -1.93 28.97 -10.40
CA PHE A 61 -0.81 29.56 -9.67
C PHE A 61 0.55 29.14 -10.28
N PRO A 62 0.90 29.62 -11.51
CA PRO A 62 2.08 29.15 -12.23
C PRO A 62 3.42 29.47 -11.54
N HIS A 63 3.44 30.42 -10.60
CA HIS A 63 4.65 30.79 -9.85
C HIS A 63 4.80 30.07 -8.49
N MET A 64 3.86 29.16 -8.14
CA MET A 64 3.95 28.43 -6.89
C MET A 64 5.13 27.44 -6.91
N PRO A 65 5.99 27.38 -5.88
CA PRO A 65 7.06 26.39 -5.81
C PRO A 65 6.52 24.95 -5.92
N LEU A 66 7.19 24.12 -6.71
CA LEU A 66 6.73 22.77 -7.04
C LEU A 66 6.51 21.86 -5.80
N LEU A 67 7.37 22.01 -4.77
CA LEU A 67 7.20 21.29 -3.50
C LEU A 67 5.92 21.71 -2.75
N LEU A 68 5.56 22.99 -2.80
CA LEU A 68 4.31 23.48 -2.19
C LEU A 68 3.10 22.97 -2.98
N GLN A 69 3.18 22.94 -4.31
CA GLN A 69 2.15 22.36 -5.16
C GLN A 69 1.94 20.87 -4.81
N LEU A 70 3.02 20.10 -4.66
CA LEU A 70 2.95 18.71 -4.23
C LEU A 70 2.29 18.56 -2.87
N GLY A 71 2.68 19.38 -1.89
CA GLY A 71 2.11 19.36 -0.54
C GLY A 71 0.59 19.60 -0.56
N VAL A 72 0.14 20.62 -1.29
CA VAL A 72 -1.29 20.92 -1.44
C VAL A 72 -2.02 19.82 -2.20
N ALA A 73 -1.48 19.35 -3.33
CA ALA A 73 -2.06 18.29 -4.12
C ALA A 73 -2.19 16.98 -3.32
N LEU A 74 -1.17 16.64 -2.55
CA LEU A 74 -1.17 15.48 -1.66
C LEU A 74 -2.24 15.62 -0.56
N ALA A 75 -2.39 16.80 0.06
CA ALA A 75 -3.42 17.05 1.06
C ALA A 75 -4.83 16.88 0.47
N VAL A 76 -5.06 17.37 -0.75
CA VAL A 76 -6.32 17.18 -1.49
C VAL A 76 -6.55 15.69 -1.77
N ALA A 77 -5.55 14.98 -2.27
CA ALA A 77 -5.65 13.55 -2.54
C ALA A 77 -5.95 12.73 -1.27
N MET A 78 -5.27 13.03 -0.15
CA MET A 78 -5.55 12.40 1.13
C MET A 78 -6.98 12.64 1.60
N ALA A 79 -7.51 13.86 1.45
CA ALA A 79 -8.89 14.18 1.79
C ALA A 79 -9.89 13.42 0.90
N VAL A 80 -9.68 13.41 -0.43
CA VAL A 80 -10.53 12.68 -1.38
C VAL A 80 -10.51 11.17 -1.09
N CYS A 81 -9.33 10.59 -0.90
CA CYS A 81 -9.20 9.16 -0.61
C CYS A 81 -9.78 8.79 0.76
N ALA A 82 -9.66 9.64 1.78
CA ALA A 82 -10.32 9.43 3.06
C ALA A 82 -11.85 9.44 2.92
N LEU A 83 -12.41 10.41 2.20
CA LEU A 83 -13.84 10.49 1.92
C LEU A 83 -14.33 9.29 1.10
N LEU A 84 -13.56 8.90 0.08
CA LEU A 84 -13.86 7.71 -0.73
C LEU A 84 -13.85 6.44 0.12
N ALA A 85 -12.86 6.26 0.98
CA ALA A 85 -12.78 5.13 1.89
C ALA A 85 -13.96 5.08 2.88
N ILE A 86 -14.40 6.25 3.40
CA ILE A 86 -15.63 6.38 4.21
C ILE A 86 -16.86 6.00 3.39
N ALA A 87 -16.96 6.45 2.15
CA ALA A 87 -18.06 6.09 1.26
C ALA A 87 -18.12 4.58 1.01
N VAL A 88 -16.98 3.96 0.69
CA VAL A 88 -16.85 2.51 0.49
C VAL A 88 -17.26 1.76 1.77
N GLU A 89 -16.81 2.19 2.95
CA GLU A 89 -17.24 1.61 4.22
C GLU A 89 -18.75 1.70 4.39
N ARG A 90 -19.32 2.89 4.18
CA ARG A 90 -20.73 3.17 4.49
C ARG A 90 -21.68 2.47 3.52
N PHE A 91 -21.38 2.44 2.22
CA PHE A 91 -22.27 1.93 1.18
C PHE A 91 -22.04 0.45 0.88
N ALA A 92 -20.76 0.00 0.83
CA ALA A 92 -20.43 -1.36 0.45
C ALA A 92 -20.26 -2.31 1.65
N TYR A 93 -19.59 -1.88 2.74
CA TYR A 93 -19.24 -2.80 3.82
C TYR A 93 -20.17 -2.76 5.02
N ARG A 94 -20.67 -1.58 5.43
CA ARG A 94 -21.47 -1.45 6.66
C ARG A 94 -22.72 -2.33 6.67
N ARG A 95 -23.39 -2.44 5.52
CA ARG A 95 -24.60 -3.26 5.37
C ARG A 95 -24.30 -4.76 5.34
N LEU A 96 -23.06 -5.14 5.01
CA LEU A 96 -22.65 -6.53 4.84
C LEU A 96 -21.90 -7.11 6.05
N ARG A 97 -21.76 -6.37 7.15
CA ARG A 97 -21.01 -6.83 8.34
C ARG A 97 -21.57 -8.10 8.96
N ASN A 98 -22.87 -8.33 8.86
CA ASN A 98 -23.57 -9.50 9.39
C ASN A 98 -23.90 -10.54 8.28
N ALA A 99 -23.48 -10.30 7.04
CA ALA A 99 -23.68 -11.22 5.92
C ALA A 99 -22.64 -12.36 5.92
N PRO A 100 -22.87 -13.45 5.18
CA PRO A 100 -21.87 -14.49 4.98
C PRO A 100 -20.53 -13.92 4.48
N ARG A 101 -19.41 -14.54 4.87
CA ARG A 101 -18.04 -14.02 4.61
C ARG A 101 -17.75 -13.72 3.14
N LEU A 102 -18.41 -14.38 2.20
CA LEU A 102 -18.25 -14.16 0.76
C LEU A 102 -18.88 -12.84 0.28
N ALA A 103 -19.95 -12.36 0.93
CA ALA A 103 -20.66 -11.15 0.47
C ALA A 103 -19.80 -9.88 0.53
N PRO A 104 -19.09 -9.57 1.63
CA PRO A 104 -18.15 -8.44 1.66
C PRO A 104 -17.00 -8.58 0.65
N LEU A 105 -16.52 -9.80 0.41
CA LEU A 105 -15.45 -10.06 -0.54
C LEU A 105 -15.90 -9.73 -1.98
N ILE A 106 -17.04 -10.24 -2.41
CA ILE A 106 -17.62 -9.97 -3.73
C ILE A 106 -17.93 -8.47 -3.87
N SER A 107 -18.48 -7.83 -2.83
CA SER A 107 -18.74 -6.40 -2.81
C SER A 107 -17.45 -5.59 -2.99
N GLY A 108 -16.35 -5.99 -2.33
CA GLY A 108 -15.04 -5.36 -2.47
C GLY A 108 -14.49 -5.42 -3.89
N ILE A 109 -14.60 -6.57 -4.53
CA ILE A 109 -14.21 -6.74 -5.95
C ILE A 109 -15.11 -5.88 -6.86
N GLY A 110 -16.44 -5.88 -6.62
CA GLY A 110 -17.36 -5.04 -7.38
C GLY A 110 -17.04 -3.54 -7.26
N VAL A 111 -16.71 -3.07 -6.06
CA VAL A 111 -16.26 -1.68 -5.84
C VAL A 111 -14.94 -1.41 -6.56
N SER A 112 -13.99 -2.33 -6.54
CA SER A 112 -12.72 -2.24 -7.26
C SER A 112 -12.95 -1.99 -8.76
N VAL A 113 -13.73 -2.85 -9.40
CA VAL A 113 -14.09 -2.72 -10.84
C VAL A 113 -14.83 -1.41 -11.10
N LEU A 114 -15.75 -1.00 -10.21
CA LEU A 114 -16.45 0.27 -10.32
C LEU A 114 -15.47 1.45 -10.30
N LEU A 115 -14.55 1.48 -9.34
CA LEU A 115 -13.57 2.56 -9.21
C LEU A 115 -12.65 2.65 -10.44
N GLN A 116 -12.17 1.52 -10.95
CA GLN A 116 -11.36 1.47 -12.17
C GLN A 116 -12.15 1.99 -13.37
N THR A 117 -13.41 1.59 -13.53
CA THR A 117 -14.27 2.05 -14.64
C THR A 117 -14.54 3.54 -14.53
N VAL A 118 -14.88 4.04 -13.35
CA VAL A 118 -15.09 5.47 -13.11
C VAL A 118 -13.81 6.26 -13.36
N ALA A 119 -12.65 5.78 -12.90
CA ALA A 119 -11.37 6.41 -13.17
C ALA A 119 -11.04 6.48 -14.67
N MET A 120 -11.30 5.39 -15.40
CA MET A 120 -11.12 5.34 -16.86
C MET A 120 -11.99 6.39 -17.59
N ILE A 121 -13.21 6.62 -17.11
CA ILE A 121 -14.14 7.60 -17.71
C ILE A 121 -13.72 9.04 -17.37
N ILE A 122 -13.33 9.31 -16.12
CA ILE A 122 -12.99 10.67 -15.65
C ILE A 122 -11.63 11.12 -16.18
N TRP A 123 -10.61 10.27 -16.11
CA TRP A 123 -9.25 10.68 -16.49
C TRP A 123 -8.87 10.25 -17.90
N THR A 124 -8.80 8.99 -18.20
CA THR A 124 -8.56 8.43 -19.55
C THR A 124 -8.18 6.95 -19.44
N ARG A 125 -8.25 6.24 -20.56
CA ARG A 125 -7.74 4.87 -20.69
C ARG A 125 -6.21 4.80 -20.76
N ASN A 126 -5.57 5.84 -21.28
CA ASN A 126 -4.12 5.87 -21.47
C ASN A 126 -3.40 6.25 -20.17
N PRO A 127 -2.21 5.67 -19.89
CA PRO A 127 -1.38 6.14 -18.80
C PRO A 127 -1.04 7.62 -18.95
N LEU A 128 -1.20 8.37 -17.86
CA LEU A 128 -0.87 9.79 -17.77
C LEU A 128 0.52 9.95 -17.20
N MET A 129 1.32 10.84 -17.77
CA MET A 129 2.64 11.16 -17.22
C MET A 129 2.49 11.86 -15.87
N PHE A 130 3.18 11.35 -14.87
CA PHE A 130 3.25 11.99 -13.56
C PHE A 130 4.45 12.93 -13.52
N PRO A 131 4.29 14.20 -13.11
CA PRO A 131 5.40 15.16 -13.11
C PRO A 131 6.50 14.71 -12.16
N GLN A 132 7.74 14.85 -12.62
CA GLN A 132 8.94 14.62 -11.80
C GLN A 132 9.14 15.80 -10.85
N ILE A 133 8.73 15.63 -9.60
CA ILE A 133 8.74 16.68 -8.61
C ILE A 133 10.07 16.69 -7.82
N LEU A 134 10.65 15.50 -7.64
CA LEU A 134 11.90 15.30 -6.95
C LEU A 134 13.02 15.04 -7.96
N PRO A 135 14.25 15.50 -7.69
CA PRO A 135 15.39 15.20 -8.55
C PRO A 135 15.55 13.69 -8.72
N MET A 136 15.71 13.24 -9.96
CA MET A 136 16.00 11.83 -10.28
C MET A 136 17.51 11.59 -10.46
N GLU A 137 18.35 12.53 -10.01
CA GLU A 137 19.80 12.35 -10.09
C GLU A 137 20.21 11.09 -9.33
N PRO A 138 20.91 10.18 -10.00
CA PRO A 138 21.36 8.95 -9.37
C PRO A 138 22.52 9.26 -8.41
N ILE A 139 22.38 8.83 -7.18
CA ILE A 139 23.45 8.89 -6.18
C ILE A 139 24.13 7.52 -6.18
N ALA A 140 25.40 7.48 -6.58
CA ALA A 140 26.18 6.26 -6.54
C ALA A 140 26.46 5.84 -5.09
N VAL A 141 26.09 4.62 -4.73
CA VAL A 141 26.32 4.05 -3.40
C VAL A 141 27.60 3.21 -3.36
N THR A 142 27.98 2.64 -4.52
CA THR A 142 29.20 1.87 -4.66
C THR A 142 30.08 2.47 -5.76
N SER A 143 31.37 2.12 -5.75
CA SER A 143 32.34 2.65 -6.73
C SER A 143 32.18 2.05 -8.12
N GLY A 144 31.42 0.96 -8.26
CA GLY A 144 31.35 0.18 -9.50
C GLY A 144 32.67 -0.50 -9.85
N SER A 145 32.63 -1.38 -10.83
CA SER A 145 33.79 -2.00 -11.47
C SER A 145 33.62 -1.98 -12.98
N ASP A 146 34.67 -2.28 -13.73
CA ASP A 146 34.58 -2.36 -15.21
C ASP A 146 33.54 -3.38 -15.71
N ILE A 147 33.12 -4.31 -14.85
CA ILE A 147 32.17 -5.38 -15.16
C ILE A 147 30.79 -5.09 -14.60
N ASP A 148 30.69 -4.54 -13.36
CA ASP A 148 29.45 -4.26 -12.68
C ASP A 148 29.24 -2.73 -12.56
N PRO A 149 28.12 -2.17 -13.06
CA PRO A 149 27.83 -0.77 -12.86
C PRO A 149 27.62 -0.46 -11.37
N PRO A 150 27.92 0.77 -10.92
CA PRO A 150 27.71 1.15 -9.53
C PRO A 150 26.24 1.02 -9.11
N ALA A 151 26.01 0.56 -7.89
CA ALA A 151 24.67 0.60 -7.31
C ALA A 151 24.26 2.06 -7.10
N ILE A 152 23.06 2.42 -7.54
CA ILE A 152 22.53 3.78 -7.51
C ILE A 152 21.24 3.83 -6.67
N VAL A 153 21.02 4.95 -6.02
CA VAL A 153 19.75 5.28 -5.36
C VAL A 153 19.28 6.65 -5.85
N THR A 154 17.98 6.79 -6.08
CA THR A 154 17.38 8.08 -6.45
C THR A 154 16.91 8.84 -5.22
N VAL A 155 16.90 10.17 -5.27
CA VAL A 155 16.34 11.01 -4.20
C VAL A 155 14.88 10.63 -3.94
N THR A 156 14.11 10.37 -5.01
CA THR A 156 12.71 9.90 -4.91
C THR A 156 12.60 8.58 -4.15
N GLY A 157 13.53 7.64 -4.39
CA GLY A 157 13.59 6.36 -3.66
C GLY A 157 13.87 6.56 -2.16
N ILE A 158 14.84 7.41 -1.81
CA ILE A 158 15.16 7.74 -0.41
C ILE A 158 13.94 8.37 0.27
N VAL A 159 13.32 9.37 -0.35
CA VAL A 159 12.12 10.03 0.18
C VAL A 159 10.98 9.02 0.38
N THR A 160 10.79 8.09 -0.57
CA THR A 160 9.78 7.03 -0.44
C THR A 160 10.02 6.17 0.79
N VAL A 161 11.24 5.70 1.02
CA VAL A 161 11.59 4.86 2.17
C VAL A 161 11.44 5.64 3.48
N VAL A 162 11.96 6.86 3.54
CA VAL A 162 11.89 7.71 4.76
C VAL A 162 10.43 8.04 5.10
N LEU A 163 9.64 8.43 4.10
CA LEU A 163 8.22 8.73 4.29
C LEU A 163 7.44 7.48 4.73
N ALA A 164 7.69 6.33 4.10
CA ALA A 164 7.08 5.08 4.49
C ALA A 164 7.40 4.72 5.95
N LEU A 165 8.66 4.79 6.35
CA LEU A 165 9.09 4.54 7.74
C LEU A 165 8.44 5.52 8.72
N ALA A 166 8.35 6.81 8.38
CA ALA A 166 7.70 7.82 9.21
C ALA A 166 6.21 7.52 9.40
N VAL A 167 5.50 7.20 8.31
CA VAL A 167 4.07 6.86 8.33
C VAL A 167 3.83 5.56 9.09
N MET A 168 4.64 4.53 8.85
CA MET A 168 4.57 3.25 9.57
C MET A 168 4.75 3.43 11.06
N THR A 169 5.77 4.19 11.47
CA THR A 169 6.05 4.51 12.88
C THR A 169 4.92 5.34 13.48
N GLY A 170 4.45 6.36 12.76
CA GLY A 170 3.33 7.21 13.19
C GLY A 170 2.06 6.39 13.41
N LEU A 171 1.73 5.47 12.51
CA LEU A 171 0.59 4.59 12.66
C LEU A 171 0.74 3.64 13.87
N TRP A 172 1.91 3.03 14.02
CA TRP A 172 2.18 2.18 15.15
C TRP A 172 2.00 2.93 16.47
N LEU A 173 2.55 4.15 16.60
CA LEU A 173 2.37 5.01 17.76
C LEU A 173 0.89 5.38 17.98
N LEU A 174 0.17 5.72 16.90
CA LEU A 174 -1.26 6.02 16.97
C LEU A 174 -2.06 4.85 17.54
N VAL A 175 -1.83 3.64 17.03
CA VAL A 175 -2.60 2.46 17.45
C VAL A 175 -2.19 2.00 18.86
N GLU A 176 -0.91 2.07 19.22
CA GLU A 176 -0.42 1.57 20.51
C GLU A 176 -0.75 2.54 21.66
N TYR A 177 -0.52 3.84 21.48
CA TYR A 177 -0.50 4.81 22.58
C TYR A 177 -1.71 5.74 22.63
N THR A 178 -2.53 5.89 21.56
CA THR A 178 -3.63 6.85 21.57
C THR A 178 -4.95 6.29 22.08
N ARG A 179 -5.90 7.20 22.40
CA ARG A 179 -7.27 6.82 22.77
C ARG A 179 -7.99 6.13 21.61
N LEU A 180 -7.70 6.56 20.37
CA LEU A 180 -8.25 5.98 19.16
C LEU A 180 -7.78 4.53 18.96
N GLY A 181 -6.48 4.27 19.13
CA GLY A 181 -5.93 2.91 19.06
C GLY A 181 -6.50 1.98 20.14
N ARG A 182 -6.72 2.48 21.36
CA ARG A 182 -7.43 1.71 22.38
C ARG A 182 -8.87 1.36 21.96
N GLY A 183 -9.59 2.32 21.35
CA GLY A 183 -10.90 2.07 20.78
C GLY A 183 -10.88 1.05 19.66
N MET A 184 -9.89 1.11 18.77
CA MET A 184 -9.70 0.11 17.69
C MET A 184 -9.51 -1.31 18.26
N ARG A 185 -8.63 -1.48 19.24
CA ARG A 185 -8.41 -2.79 19.88
C ARG A 185 -9.64 -3.31 20.61
N ALA A 186 -10.35 -2.44 21.34
CA ALA A 186 -11.59 -2.82 22.03
C ALA A 186 -12.67 -3.29 21.04
N VAL A 187 -12.85 -2.58 19.91
CA VAL A 187 -13.81 -2.97 18.87
C VAL A 187 -13.38 -4.25 18.14
N ALA A 188 -12.08 -4.45 17.92
CA ALA A 188 -11.53 -5.65 17.31
C ALA A 188 -11.76 -6.90 18.16
N GLU A 189 -11.65 -6.78 19.49
CA GLU A 189 -11.88 -7.87 20.44
C GLU A 189 -13.38 -8.22 20.53
N ASN A 190 -14.20 -7.25 20.90
CA ASN A 190 -15.65 -7.44 20.98
C ASN A 190 -16.44 -6.12 20.80
N PRO A 191 -17.07 -5.91 19.64
CA PRO A 191 -17.82 -4.68 19.38
C PRO A 191 -18.99 -4.42 20.34
N ARG A 192 -19.64 -5.49 20.84
CA ARG A 192 -20.76 -5.36 21.78
C ARG A 192 -20.28 -4.88 23.15
N VAL A 193 -19.21 -5.47 23.67
CA VAL A 193 -18.59 -5.06 24.94
C VAL A 193 -18.03 -3.64 24.81
N ALA A 194 -17.37 -3.30 23.71
CA ALA A 194 -16.87 -1.96 23.44
C ALA A 194 -18.01 -0.90 23.53
N THR A 195 -19.19 -1.23 22.99
CA THR A 195 -20.36 -0.34 23.08
C THR A 195 -20.82 -0.12 24.53
N LEU A 196 -20.81 -1.18 25.35
CA LEU A 196 -21.17 -1.06 26.79
C LEU A 196 -20.16 -0.18 27.55
N MET A 197 -18.92 -0.11 27.09
CA MET A 197 -17.88 0.76 27.65
C MET A 197 -17.87 2.18 27.03
N GLY A 198 -18.90 2.54 26.26
CA GLY A 198 -19.07 3.88 25.68
C GLY A 198 -18.30 4.12 24.38
N VAL A 199 -17.68 3.09 23.79
CA VAL A 199 -17.01 3.20 22.50
C VAL A 199 -18.02 2.97 21.37
N ASN A 200 -18.09 3.88 20.38
CA ASN A 200 -18.93 3.71 19.20
C ASN A 200 -18.21 2.92 18.12
N PRO A 201 -18.56 1.62 17.86
CA PRO A 201 -17.85 0.80 16.90
C PRO A 201 -17.94 1.35 15.46
N ASN A 202 -19.09 1.96 15.10
CA ASN A 202 -19.26 2.52 13.77
C ASN A 202 -18.29 3.68 13.51
N ALA A 203 -18.13 4.57 14.47
CA ALA A 203 -17.19 5.69 14.36
C ALA A 203 -15.73 5.20 14.25
N ILE A 204 -15.35 4.22 15.06
CA ILE A 204 -14.01 3.62 15.02
C ILE A 204 -13.73 2.98 13.67
N ILE A 205 -14.65 2.17 13.16
CA ILE A 205 -14.47 1.49 11.86
C ILE A 205 -14.39 2.51 10.72
N THR A 206 -15.29 3.50 10.68
CA THR A 206 -15.26 4.55 9.66
C THR A 206 -13.95 5.31 9.67
N LEU A 207 -13.44 5.65 10.87
CA LEU A 207 -12.16 6.36 11.01
C LEU A 207 -10.97 5.47 10.58
N THR A 208 -11.04 4.16 10.84
CA THR A 208 -10.03 3.21 10.36
C THR A 208 -9.97 3.17 8.83
N PHE A 209 -11.12 3.16 8.16
CA PHE A 209 -11.18 3.25 6.70
C PHE A 209 -10.62 4.58 6.19
N ALA A 210 -10.95 5.69 6.84
CA ALA A 210 -10.44 7.02 6.48
C ALA A 210 -8.91 7.08 6.57
N ILE A 211 -8.33 6.58 7.66
CA ILE A 211 -6.86 6.51 7.84
C ILE A 211 -6.24 5.61 6.77
N GLY A 212 -6.86 4.45 6.49
CA GLY A 212 -6.42 3.58 5.39
C GLY A 212 -6.44 4.30 4.04
N GLY A 213 -7.48 5.10 3.75
CA GLY A 213 -7.58 5.93 2.55
C GLY A 213 -6.46 6.97 2.44
N VAL A 214 -6.09 7.61 3.55
CA VAL A 214 -4.93 8.54 3.61
C VAL A 214 -3.63 7.82 3.24
N PHE A 215 -3.40 6.62 3.77
CA PHE A 215 -2.20 5.85 3.45
C PHE A 215 -2.20 5.34 2.01
N ALA A 216 -3.35 4.97 1.48
CA ALA A 216 -3.49 4.62 0.08
C ALA A 216 -3.12 5.81 -0.84
N ALA A 217 -3.55 7.03 -0.51
CA ALA A 217 -3.17 8.23 -1.25
C ALA A 217 -1.64 8.47 -1.24
N LEU A 218 -1.02 8.38 -0.06
CA LEU A 218 0.44 8.49 0.08
C LEU A 218 1.18 7.45 -0.76
N ALA A 219 0.79 6.18 -0.65
CA ALA A 219 1.38 5.10 -1.42
C ALA A 219 1.20 5.30 -2.93
N GLY A 220 0.02 5.80 -3.36
CA GLY A 220 -0.28 6.10 -4.75
C GLY A 220 0.61 7.17 -5.34
N VAL A 221 0.82 8.26 -4.60
CA VAL A 221 1.73 9.35 -5.01
C VAL A 221 3.18 8.87 -5.07
N MET A 222 3.63 8.12 -4.07
CA MET A 222 4.99 7.56 -4.08
C MET A 222 5.19 6.61 -5.25
N MET A 223 4.22 5.76 -5.53
CA MET A 223 4.25 4.85 -6.67
C MET A 223 4.28 5.61 -8.00
N ALA A 224 3.37 6.57 -8.20
CA ALA A 224 3.33 7.38 -9.41
C ALA A 224 4.61 8.20 -9.62
N SER A 225 5.21 8.73 -8.54
CA SER A 225 6.47 9.48 -8.59
C SER A 225 7.67 8.58 -8.95
N ASN A 226 7.71 7.34 -8.47
CA ASN A 226 8.79 6.40 -8.78
C ASN A 226 8.70 5.83 -10.21
N TYR A 227 7.47 5.56 -10.69
CA TYR A 227 7.27 5.01 -12.04
C TYR A 227 7.05 6.07 -13.13
N GLY A 228 6.89 7.34 -12.76
CA GLY A 228 6.69 8.46 -13.68
C GLY A 228 5.34 8.43 -14.42
N ASN A 229 4.40 7.58 -14.01
CA ASN A 229 3.09 7.46 -14.63
C ASN A 229 1.98 7.16 -13.63
N ALA A 230 0.74 7.52 -14.01
CA ALA A 230 -0.48 7.16 -13.30
C ALA A 230 -1.50 6.63 -14.31
N SER A 231 -2.16 5.51 -13.99
CA SER A 231 -3.17 4.89 -14.86
C SER A 231 -4.37 4.40 -14.05
N PHE A 232 -5.51 4.24 -14.75
CA PHE A 232 -6.76 3.78 -14.15
C PHE A 232 -6.71 2.37 -13.53
N SER A 233 -5.70 1.58 -13.85
CA SER A 233 -5.53 0.20 -13.35
C SER A 233 -4.31 0.03 -12.45
N MET A 234 -3.55 1.10 -12.16
CA MET A 234 -2.29 1.03 -11.43
C MET A 234 -2.43 0.50 -9.99
N GLY A 235 -3.63 0.54 -9.42
CA GLY A 235 -3.86 0.12 -8.03
C GLY A 235 -4.09 -1.39 -7.86
N PHE A 236 -4.51 -2.09 -8.92
CA PHE A 236 -4.95 -3.48 -8.81
C PHE A 236 -3.80 -4.45 -8.45
N LEU A 237 -2.75 -4.51 -9.25
CA LEU A 237 -1.63 -5.41 -8.99
C LEU A 237 -0.90 -5.09 -7.67
N PRO A 238 -0.50 -3.84 -7.39
CA PRO A 238 0.09 -3.49 -6.11
C PRO A 238 -0.85 -3.75 -4.93
N GLY A 239 -2.16 -3.60 -5.13
CA GLY A 239 -3.16 -3.95 -4.12
C GLY A 239 -3.11 -5.44 -3.76
N ILE A 240 -3.10 -6.34 -4.75
CA ILE A 240 -2.97 -7.79 -4.50
C ILE A 240 -1.63 -8.12 -3.84
N LYS A 241 -0.52 -7.53 -4.32
CA LYS A 241 0.80 -7.74 -3.72
C LYS A 241 0.87 -7.26 -2.27
N ALA A 242 0.31 -6.11 -1.97
CA ALA A 242 0.27 -5.59 -0.61
C ALA A 242 -0.64 -6.43 0.32
N PHE A 243 -1.75 -6.96 -0.21
CA PHE A 243 -2.53 -7.96 0.54
C PHE A 243 -1.68 -9.21 0.83
N THR A 244 -0.95 -9.70 -0.17
CA THR A 244 0.01 -10.79 -0.03
C THR A 244 1.06 -10.49 1.05
N ALA A 245 1.60 -9.27 1.05
CA ALA A 245 2.55 -8.80 2.06
C ALA A 245 1.94 -8.77 3.47
N ALA A 246 0.69 -8.30 3.60
CA ALA A 246 -0.03 -8.32 4.88
C ALA A 246 -0.23 -9.74 5.40
N VAL A 247 -0.56 -10.69 4.52
CA VAL A 247 -0.72 -12.11 4.87
C VAL A 247 0.63 -12.72 5.25
N LEU A 248 1.68 -12.46 4.47
CA LEU A 248 3.05 -12.89 4.74
C LEU A 248 3.53 -12.42 6.11
N GLY A 249 3.26 -11.16 6.44
CA GLY A 249 3.62 -10.58 7.74
C GLY A 249 2.79 -11.10 8.90
N GLY A 250 1.57 -11.55 8.66
CA GLY A 250 0.55 -11.91 9.65
C GLY A 250 -0.58 -10.87 9.67
N ILE A 251 -1.62 -11.14 8.90
CA ILE A 251 -2.72 -10.20 8.69
C ILE A 251 -3.39 -9.83 10.02
N GLY A 252 -3.62 -8.53 10.25
CA GLY A 252 -4.13 -8.01 11.53
C GLY A 252 -3.04 -7.48 12.47
N ASN A 253 -1.78 -7.82 12.23
CA ASN A 253 -0.63 -7.31 12.99
C ASN A 253 0.08 -6.20 12.18
N ILE A 254 0.05 -4.95 12.70
CA ILE A 254 0.64 -3.78 12.03
C ILE A 254 2.15 -3.98 11.79
N ARG A 255 2.89 -4.45 12.80
CA ARG A 255 4.33 -4.71 12.69
C ARG A 255 4.61 -5.82 11.67
N GLY A 256 3.74 -6.85 11.65
CA GLY A 256 3.79 -7.92 10.67
C GLY A 256 3.64 -7.42 9.25
N ALA A 257 2.63 -6.59 8.98
CA ALA A 257 2.40 -6.03 7.66
C ALA A 257 3.56 -5.16 7.16
N MET A 258 4.20 -4.39 8.06
CA MET A 258 5.38 -3.59 7.73
C MET A 258 6.54 -4.47 7.26
N ILE A 259 6.88 -5.49 8.04
CA ILE A 259 7.96 -6.43 7.73
C ILE A 259 7.62 -7.26 6.49
N GLY A 260 6.37 -7.73 6.38
CA GLY A 260 5.90 -8.49 5.23
C GLY A 260 5.97 -7.70 3.93
N GLY A 261 5.66 -6.39 3.96
CA GLY A 261 5.79 -5.50 2.80
C GLY A 261 7.24 -5.36 2.34
N ILE A 262 8.15 -5.07 3.27
CA ILE A 262 9.58 -4.93 2.96
C ILE A 262 10.16 -6.26 2.44
N LEU A 263 9.83 -7.37 3.10
CA LEU A 263 10.30 -8.69 2.67
C LEU A 263 9.78 -9.07 1.29
N LEU A 264 8.49 -8.82 0.99
CA LEU A 264 7.94 -9.09 -0.34
C LEU A 264 8.65 -8.28 -1.41
N GLY A 265 8.90 -6.98 -1.17
CA GLY A 265 9.63 -6.14 -2.10
C GLY A 265 11.06 -6.62 -2.35
N ILE A 266 11.78 -7.07 -1.30
CA ILE A 266 13.13 -7.64 -1.44
C ILE A 266 13.10 -8.95 -2.23
N ILE A 267 12.15 -9.84 -1.92
CA ILE A 267 11.97 -11.11 -2.65
C ILE A 267 11.70 -10.85 -4.13
N GLU A 268 10.82 -9.92 -4.43
CA GLU A 268 10.47 -9.54 -5.80
C GLU A 268 11.66 -8.95 -6.56
N ALA A 269 12.42 -8.03 -5.93
CA ALA A 269 13.59 -7.42 -6.54
C ALA A 269 14.71 -8.44 -6.79
N LEU A 270 14.98 -9.33 -5.83
CA LEU A 270 15.94 -10.41 -6.02
C LEU A 270 15.49 -11.38 -7.12
N GLY A 271 14.20 -11.70 -7.17
CA GLY A 271 13.63 -12.51 -8.26
C GLY A 271 13.84 -11.85 -9.62
N ALA A 272 13.51 -10.55 -9.73
CA ALA A 272 13.70 -9.79 -10.97
C ALA A 272 15.17 -9.73 -11.43
N GLY A 273 16.11 -9.61 -10.48
CA GLY A 273 17.53 -9.48 -10.77
C GLY A 273 18.24 -10.79 -11.11
N TYR A 274 17.86 -11.90 -10.48
CA TYR A 274 18.62 -13.14 -10.56
C TYR A 274 17.92 -14.28 -11.30
N LEU A 275 16.57 -14.24 -11.46
CA LEU A 275 15.86 -15.34 -12.10
C LEU A 275 16.33 -15.58 -13.54
N GLY A 276 16.62 -14.51 -14.30
CA GLY A 276 17.11 -14.58 -15.66
C GLY A 276 18.46 -15.31 -15.76
N GLU A 277 19.38 -14.97 -14.85
CA GLU A 277 20.70 -15.60 -14.81
C GLU A 277 20.64 -17.06 -14.35
N LEU A 278 19.89 -17.35 -13.28
CA LEU A 278 19.75 -18.71 -12.72
C LEU A 278 19.07 -19.69 -13.67
N THR A 279 18.20 -19.20 -14.55
CA THR A 279 17.41 -20.05 -15.46
C THR A 279 17.90 -19.99 -16.91
N HIS A 280 19.10 -19.45 -17.15
CA HIS A 280 19.67 -19.27 -18.50
C HIS A 280 18.71 -18.54 -19.47
N GLY A 281 17.97 -17.55 -18.95
CA GLY A 281 17.04 -16.74 -19.74
C GLY A 281 15.64 -17.33 -19.93
N VAL A 282 15.34 -18.51 -19.37
CA VAL A 282 14.01 -19.13 -19.47
C VAL A 282 12.97 -18.32 -18.69
N PHE A 283 13.31 -17.86 -17.49
CA PHE A 283 12.45 -16.98 -16.68
C PHE A 283 13.08 -15.60 -16.57
N GLY A 284 12.58 -14.64 -17.35
CA GLY A 284 12.99 -13.24 -17.26
C GLY A 284 12.31 -12.49 -16.10
N SER A 285 12.57 -11.19 -16.02
CA SER A 285 11.96 -10.28 -15.02
C SER A 285 10.42 -10.27 -15.05
N ASN A 286 9.79 -10.66 -16.15
CA ASN A 286 8.33 -10.79 -16.28
C ASN A 286 7.73 -11.82 -15.32
N TYR A 287 8.54 -12.76 -14.80
CA TYR A 287 8.11 -13.79 -13.85
C TYR A 287 8.33 -13.41 -12.37
N GLN A 288 8.77 -12.19 -12.09
CA GLN A 288 9.02 -11.71 -10.72
C GLN A 288 7.80 -11.88 -9.82
N ASP A 289 6.59 -11.63 -10.35
CA ASP A 289 5.33 -11.75 -9.61
C ASP A 289 5.03 -13.22 -9.27
N VAL A 290 5.27 -14.12 -10.22
CA VAL A 290 5.09 -15.57 -10.01
C VAL A 290 6.02 -16.07 -8.91
N PHE A 291 7.28 -15.59 -8.91
CA PHE A 291 8.26 -15.94 -7.88
C PHE A 291 7.82 -15.42 -6.49
N ALA A 292 7.39 -14.17 -6.41
CA ALA A 292 6.91 -13.58 -5.17
C ALA A 292 5.70 -14.34 -4.60
N PHE A 293 4.73 -14.71 -5.45
CA PHE A 293 3.58 -15.50 -5.03
C PHE A 293 3.93 -16.94 -4.67
N MET A 294 4.90 -17.54 -5.34
CA MET A 294 5.40 -18.88 -4.98
C MET A 294 6.01 -18.89 -3.59
N VAL A 295 6.85 -17.90 -3.28
CA VAL A 295 7.44 -17.75 -1.93
C VAL A 295 6.34 -17.51 -0.89
N LEU A 296 5.30 -16.73 -1.20
CA LEU A 296 4.14 -16.58 -0.32
C LEU A 296 3.48 -17.93 -0.02
N ILE A 297 3.18 -18.71 -1.07
CA ILE A 297 2.53 -20.02 -0.90
C ILE A 297 3.39 -20.92 -0.01
N LEU A 298 4.68 -20.97 -0.25
CA LEU A 298 5.61 -21.72 0.58
C LEU A 298 5.56 -21.28 2.05
N VAL A 299 5.63 -19.97 2.31
CA VAL A 299 5.55 -19.45 3.68
C VAL A 299 4.21 -19.83 4.32
N LEU A 300 3.09 -19.72 3.62
CA LEU A 300 1.78 -20.05 4.17
C LEU A 300 1.59 -21.55 4.44
N VAL A 301 2.20 -22.41 3.64
CA VAL A 301 2.21 -23.87 3.89
C VAL A 301 2.94 -24.20 5.20
N PHE A 302 4.07 -23.57 5.46
CA PHE A 302 4.86 -23.82 6.66
C PHE A 302 4.42 -22.96 7.87
N ARG A 303 3.91 -21.75 7.63
CA ARG A 303 3.44 -20.80 8.64
C ARG A 303 2.11 -20.13 8.25
N PRO A 304 0.99 -20.83 8.42
CA PRO A 304 -0.33 -20.33 7.98
C PRO A 304 -0.77 -19.05 8.71
N ALA A 305 -0.22 -18.74 9.88
CA ALA A 305 -0.47 -17.47 10.59
C ALA A 305 0.38 -16.30 10.08
N GLY A 306 1.29 -16.52 9.12
CA GLY A 306 2.31 -15.56 8.70
C GLY A 306 3.50 -15.49 9.66
N LEU A 307 4.42 -14.56 9.40
CA LEU A 307 5.69 -14.46 10.16
C LEU A 307 5.48 -14.00 11.62
N LEU A 308 4.62 -13.01 11.83
CA LEU A 308 4.31 -12.39 13.12
C LEU A 308 2.82 -12.49 13.50
N GLY A 309 2.07 -13.41 12.88
CA GLY A 309 0.67 -13.64 13.22
C GLY A 309 0.51 -14.25 14.62
N GLU A 310 -0.52 -13.84 15.33
CA GLU A 310 -0.87 -14.43 16.62
C GLU A 310 -1.34 -15.88 16.41
N ARG A 311 -0.75 -16.81 17.17
CA ARG A 311 -1.26 -18.18 17.25
C ARG A 311 -2.60 -18.10 17.96
N VAL A 312 -3.70 -18.33 17.24
CA VAL A 312 -4.99 -18.55 17.88
C VAL A 312 -4.84 -19.84 18.70
N ALA A 313 -4.69 -19.69 20.00
CA ALA A 313 -4.77 -20.84 20.91
C ALA A 313 -6.19 -21.39 20.74
N HIS A 314 -6.33 -22.57 20.14
CA HIS A 314 -7.56 -23.33 20.23
C HIS A 314 -7.77 -23.64 21.71
N ARG A 315 -8.61 -22.86 22.39
CA ARG A 315 -9.23 -23.30 23.64
C ARG A 315 -10.18 -24.45 23.24
N ALA A 316 -9.74 -25.65 23.56
CA ALA A 316 -10.55 -26.84 23.53
C ALA A 316 -11.73 -26.73 24.50
#